data_74118affe27aa7bdbf222c6123db1277
#
_entry.id   74118affe27aa7bdbf222c6123db1277
#
_cell.length_a   1.000
_cell.length_b   1.000
_cell.length_c   1.000
_cell.angle_alpha   90.00
_cell.angle_beta   90.00
_cell.angle_gamma   90.00
#
_symmetry.space_group_name_H-M   'P 1'
#
loop_
_entity.id
_entity.type
_entity.pdbx_description
1 polymer ?
#
loop_
_entity_poly.entity_id
_entity_poly.type
_entity_poly.pdbx_seq_one_letter_code
_entity_poly.pdbx_strand_id
1 'polypeptide(L)'
;MLDKNFGRGVAPAAQASAGREFVFTAADFERVRKLIYEYAGISLSPTKQDMVYSRLARRLRETHKQTFGDYLALLERGDLGEWEKFVNSLTTNLTSFFREPHHFPILADHLKKIQGKSSIKIWCSAASTGEEPYSIAMTVVEAFGNFNAPVSIVATDLDTSVLAT
;
A
#
# COMPACT_ATOMS: atom_id res chain seq x y z
N MET A 1 18.95 -59.54 14.18
CA MET A 1 17.62 -59.10 13.72
C MET A 1 17.42 -57.69 14.26
N LEU A 2 17.63 -56.68 13.40
CA LEU A 2 17.59 -55.27 13.75
C LEU A 2 16.37 -54.67 13.09
N ASP A 3 15.38 -54.35 13.92
CA ASP A 3 14.19 -53.63 13.46
C ASP A 3 14.51 -52.11 13.30
N LYS A 4 14.46 -51.64 12.07
CA LYS A 4 14.54 -50.22 11.74
C LYS A 4 13.13 -49.66 11.62
N ASN A 5 12.63 -49.07 12.69
CA ASN A 5 11.39 -48.29 12.63
C ASN A 5 11.73 -46.81 12.29
N PHE A 6 11.60 -46.46 11.02
CA PHE A 6 11.70 -45.07 10.55
C PHE A 6 10.40 -44.36 10.88
N GLY A 7 10.41 -43.58 11.96
CA GLY A 7 9.33 -42.65 12.28
C GLY A 7 9.18 -41.58 11.20
N ARG A 8 8.07 -41.63 10.45
CA ARG A 8 7.64 -40.53 9.59
C ARG A 8 7.28 -39.34 10.49
N GLY A 9 8.09 -38.29 10.44
CA GLY A 9 7.77 -36.99 11.03
C GLY A 9 6.54 -36.42 10.36
N VAL A 10 5.44 -36.36 11.09
CA VAL A 10 4.23 -35.62 10.71
C VAL A 10 4.58 -34.17 10.82
N ALA A 11 4.54 -33.44 9.70
CA ALA A 11 4.65 -31.98 9.70
C ALA A 11 3.55 -31.39 10.61
N PRO A 12 3.84 -30.35 11.42
CA PRO A 12 2.83 -29.75 12.28
C PRO A 12 1.70 -29.17 11.41
N ALA A 13 0.49 -29.70 11.62
CA ALA A 13 -0.71 -29.16 11.02
C ALA A 13 -0.85 -27.67 11.40
N ALA A 14 -0.97 -26.82 10.39
CA ALA A 14 -1.21 -25.39 10.58
C ALA A 14 -2.44 -25.20 11.49
N GLN A 15 -2.25 -24.57 12.64
CA GLN A 15 -3.34 -24.22 13.54
C GLN A 15 -4.23 -23.19 12.84
N ALA A 16 -5.38 -23.63 12.34
CA ALA A 16 -6.44 -22.75 11.91
C ALA A 16 -6.90 -21.96 13.14
N SER A 17 -6.72 -20.63 13.13
CA SER A 17 -7.29 -19.77 14.15
C SER A 17 -8.81 -19.90 14.10
N ALA A 18 -9.44 -20.28 15.21
CA ALA A 18 -10.87 -20.48 15.30
C ALA A 18 -11.63 -19.22 14.78
N GLY A 19 -12.44 -19.40 13.72
CA GLY A 19 -13.31 -18.35 13.16
C GLY A 19 -12.87 -17.74 11.82
N ARG A 20 -11.73 -18.15 11.23
CA ARG A 20 -11.34 -17.68 9.88
C ARG A 20 -11.92 -18.60 8.79
N GLU A 21 -12.46 -17.98 7.73
CA GLU A 21 -13.02 -18.68 6.56
C GLU A 21 -11.93 -19.44 5.76
N PHE A 22 -10.76 -18.83 5.63
CA PHE A 22 -9.63 -19.39 4.91
C PHE A 22 -8.46 -19.66 5.88
N VAL A 23 -7.72 -20.73 5.64
CA VAL A 23 -6.46 -20.98 6.34
C VAL A 23 -5.42 -19.98 5.85
N PHE A 24 -4.80 -19.25 6.78
CA PHE A 24 -3.74 -18.28 6.49
C PHE A 24 -2.54 -18.56 7.38
N THR A 25 -1.50 -19.10 6.79
CA THR A 25 -0.30 -19.51 7.49
C THR A 25 0.75 -18.39 7.57
N ALA A 26 1.73 -18.55 8.45
CA ALA A 26 2.89 -17.65 8.48
C ALA A 26 3.65 -17.66 7.13
N ALA A 27 3.71 -18.81 6.45
CA ALA A 27 4.32 -18.92 5.13
C ALA A 27 3.56 -18.13 4.06
N ASP A 28 2.22 -18.15 4.09
CA ASP A 28 1.40 -17.35 3.19
C ASP A 28 1.65 -15.85 3.43
N PHE A 29 1.71 -15.43 4.70
CA PHE A 29 1.99 -14.05 5.05
C PHE A 29 3.38 -13.58 4.57
N GLU A 30 4.42 -14.38 4.76
CA GLU A 30 5.76 -14.04 4.26
C GLU A 30 5.81 -13.96 2.73
N ARG A 31 5.06 -14.82 2.04
CA ARG A 31 4.94 -14.76 0.58
C ARG A 31 4.21 -13.48 0.14
N VAL A 32 3.14 -13.06 0.82
CA VAL A 32 2.48 -11.77 0.59
C VAL A 32 3.46 -10.61 0.80
N ARG A 33 4.22 -10.62 1.91
CA ARG A 33 5.21 -9.58 2.21
C ARG A 33 6.24 -9.44 1.09
N LYS A 34 6.77 -10.56 0.61
CA LYS A 34 7.72 -10.58 -0.49
C LYS A 34 7.13 -10.01 -1.77
N LEU A 35 5.97 -10.50 -2.18
CA LEU A 35 5.31 -10.09 -3.42
C LEU A 35 4.99 -8.59 -3.45
N ILE A 36 4.39 -8.06 -2.37
CA ILE A 36 4.04 -6.64 -2.32
C ILE A 36 5.27 -5.73 -2.25
N TYR A 37 6.34 -6.19 -1.60
CA TYR A 37 7.59 -5.44 -1.56
C TYR A 37 8.29 -5.41 -2.93
N GLU A 38 8.38 -6.55 -3.61
CA GLU A 38 9.00 -6.65 -4.94
C GLU A 38 8.25 -5.84 -6.00
N TYR A 39 6.92 -5.81 -5.92
CA TYR A 39 6.09 -5.13 -6.91
C TYR A 39 5.91 -3.62 -6.64
N ALA A 40 5.67 -3.24 -5.39
CA ALA A 40 5.25 -1.90 -5.02
C ALA A 40 6.17 -1.21 -3.97
N GLY A 41 7.23 -1.87 -3.50
CA GLY A 41 8.11 -1.33 -2.46
C GLY A 41 7.48 -1.25 -1.06
N ILE A 42 6.29 -1.83 -0.87
CA ILE A 42 5.56 -1.76 0.41
C ILE A 42 6.14 -2.76 1.40
N SER A 43 6.67 -2.26 2.51
CA SER A 43 7.18 -3.08 3.62
C SER A 43 6.08 -3.31 4.65
N LEU A 44 5.61 -4.55 4.77
CA LEU A 44 4.60 -4.94 5.76
C LEU A 44 5.27 -5.42 7.06
N SER A 45 4.93 -4.77 8.18
CA SER A 45 5.34 -5.24 9.52
C SER A 45 4.72 -6.61 9.83
N PRO A 46 5.43 -7.49 10.57
CA PRO A 46 4.88 -8.77 11.04
C PRO A 46 3.57 -8.64 11.83
N THR A 47 3.33 -7.50 12.47
CA THR A 47 2.10 -7.22 13.22
C THR A 47 0.86 -6.99 12.35
N LYS A 48 1.01 -6.89 11.03
CA LYS A 48 -0.08 -6.62 10.08
C LYS A 48 -0.76 -7.87 9.51
N GLN A 49 -0.46 -9.05 10.07
CA GLN A 49 -0.98 -10.32 9.56
C GLN A 49 -2.52 -10.37 9.52
N ASP A 50 -3.20 -9.90 10.57
CA ASP A 50 -4.67 -9.89 10.62
C ASP A 50 -5.30 -8.91 9.62
N MET A 51 -4.68 -7.74 9.44
CA MET A 51 -5.10 -6.78 8.42
C MET A 51 -4.97 -7.37 7.01
N VAL A 52 -3.82 -8.00 6.72
CA VAL A 52 -3.56 -8.65 5.42
C VAL A 52 -4.58 -9.76 5.17
N TYR A 53 -4.80 -10.63 6.16
CA TYR A 53 -5.83 -11.67 6.08
C TYR A 53 -7.20 -11.07 5.72
N SER A 54 -7.67 -10.11 6.50
CA SER A 54 -9.00 -9.51 6.31
C SER A 54 -9.19 -8.92 4.91
N ARG A 55 -8.16 -8.23 4.39
CA ARG A 55 -8.19 -7.58 3.09
C ARG A 55 -8.11 -8.59 1.94
N LEU A 56 -7.21 -9.56 2.02
CA LEU A 56 -7.03 -10.55 0.97
C LEU A 56 -8.11 -11.66 0.98
N ALA A 57 -8.75 -11.97 2.11
CA ALA A 57 -9.89 -12.87 2.14
C ALA A 57 -11.02 -12.40 1.20
N ARG A 58 -11.22 -11.08 1.07
CA ARG A 58 -12.14 -10.51 0.08
C ARG A 58 -11.69 -10.83 -1.35
N ARG A 59 -10.39 -10.73 -1.64
CA ARG A 59 -9.86 -11.06 -2.99
C ARG A 59 -10.03 -12.53 -3.33
N LEU A 60 -9.82 -13.44 -2.35
CA LEU A 60 -10.06 -14.87 -2.53
C LEU A 60 -11.49 -15.15 -2.96
N ARG A 61 -12.49 -14.53 -2.30
CA ARG A 61 -13.90 -14.67 -2.67
C ARG A 61 -14.16 -14.19 -4.09
N GLU A 62 -13.68 -12.99 -4.44
CA GLU A 62 -13.91 -12.37 -5.75
C GLU A 62 -13.22 -13.13 -6.90
N THR A 63 -12.09 -13.79 -6.61
CA THR A 63 -11.38 -14.63 -7.59
C THR A 63 -11.74 -16.11 -7.52
N HIS A 64 -12.71 -16.48 -6.65
CA HIS A 64 -13.15 -17.85 -6.42
C HIS A 64 -12.01 -18.81 -6.03
N LYS A 65 -11.00 -18.31 -5.31
CA LYS A 65 -9.90 -19.12 -4.79
C LYS A 65 -10.23 -19.67 -3.41
N GLN A 66 -9.86 -20.92 -3.16
CA GLN A 66 -10.14 -21.60 -1.90
C GLN A 66 -8.99 -21.49 -0.90
N THR A 67 -7.77 -21.20 -1.37
CA THR A 67 -6.58 -21.07 -0.55
C THR A 67 -5.77 -19.83 -0.90
N PHE A 68 -5.03 -19.31 0.07
CA PHE A 68 -4.07 -18.23 -0.19
C PHE A 68 -2.97 -18.68 -1.15
N GLY A 69 -2.55 -19.94 -1.09
CA GLY A 69 -1.59 -20.51 -2.02
C GLY A 69 -2.03 -20.40 -3.47
N ASP A 70 -3.29 -20.74 -3.78
CA ASP A 70 -3.84 -20.64 -5.13
C ASP A 70 -4.00 -19.18 -5.59
N TYR A 71 -4.38 -18.30 -4.67
CA TYR A 71 -4.49 -16.87 -4.97
C TYR A 71 -3.13 -16.24 -5.28
N LEU A 72 -2.12 -16.52 -4.47
CA LEU A 72 -0.77 -16.00 -4.70
C LEU A 72 -0.13 -16.59 -5.97
N ALA A 73 -0.43 -17.85 -6.29
CA ALA A 73 -0.02 -18.44 -7.56
C ALA A 73 -0.69 -17.79 -8.79
N LEU A 74 -1.90 -17.25 -8.66
CA LEU A 74 -2.54 -16.45 -9.71
C LEU A 74 -1.73 -15.18 -10.00
N LEU A 75 -1.33 -14.45 -8.96
CA LEU A 75 -0.49 -13.25 -9.09
C LEU A 75 0.85 -13.57 -9.77
N GLU A 76 1.52 -14.63 -9.34
CA GLU A 76 2.83 -15.04 -9.88
C GLU A 76 2.78 -15.47 -11.35
N ARG A 77 1.61 -15.83 -11.88
CA ARG A 77 1.40 -16.08 -13.32
C ARG A 77 1.31 -14.81 -14.15
N GLY A 78 1.29 -13.63 -13.51
CA GLY A 78 1.33 -12.34 -14.21
C GLY A 78 -0.02 -11.78 -14.61
N ASP A 79 -1.09 -12.09 -13.90
CA ASP A 79 -2.39 -11.41 -14.09
C ASP A 79 -2.29 -9.96 -13.60
N LEU A 80 -2.04 -9.04 -14.55
CA LEU A 80 -1.85 -7.61 -14.25
C LEU A 80 -3.09 -6.97 -13.63
N GLY A 81 -4.28 -7.38 -14.03
CA GLY A 81 -5.53 -6.85 -13.47
C GLY A 81 -5.72 -7.28 -12.01
N GLU A 82 -5.28 -8.47 -11.63
CA GLU A 82 -5.33 -8.92 -10.26
C GLU A 82 -4.19 -8.34 -9.41
N TRP A 83 -3.01 -8.08 -10.00
CA TRP A 83 -1.93 -7.36 -9.33
C TRP A 83 -2.35 -5.97 -8.85
N GLU A 84 -3.02 -5.20 -9.70
CA GLU A 84 -3.56 -3.89 -9.33
C GLU A 84 -4.52 -3.99 -8.14
N LYS A 85 -5.48 -4.90 -8.18
CA LYS A 85 -6.44 -5.12 -7.10
C LYS A 85 -5.78 -5.64 -5.82
N PHE A 86 -4.73 -6.46 -5.93
CA PHE A 86 -3.92 -6.92 -4.80
C PHE A 86 -3.24 -5.74 -4.11
N VAL A 87 -2.56 -4.86 -4.86
CA VAL A 87 -1.92 -3.66 -4.32
C VAL A 87 -2.95 -2.75 -3.67
N ASN A 88 -4.02 -2.38 -4.39
CA ASN A 88 -5.08 -1.51 -3.89
C ASN A 88 -5.75 -2.08 -2.62
N SER A 89 -5.85 -3.40 -2.48
CA SER A 89 -6.39 -4.00 -1.26
C SER A 89 -5.49 -3.85 -0.03
N LEU A 90 -4.18 -3.71 -0.23
CA LEU A 90 -3.19 -3.62 0.84
C LEU A 90 -2.78 -2.19 1.19
N THR A 91 -3.11 -1.21 0.34
CA THR A 91 -2.89 0.22 0.61
C THR A 91 -3.87 0.76 1.65
N THR A 92 -3.53 1.88 2.27
CA THR A 92 -4.40 2.58 3.23
C THR A 92 -4.49 4.04 2.83
N ASN A 93 -5.67 4.47 2.46
CA ASN A 93 -5.93 5.74 1.76
C ASN A 93 -6.53 6.83 2.66
N LEU A 94 -6.33 6.73 3.98
CA LEU A 94 -6.80 7.75 4.91
C LEU A 94 -6.09 9.08 4.66
N THR A 95 -6.84 10.09 4.24
CA THR A 95 -6.33 11.43 3.98
C THR A 95 -7.33 12.49 4.47
N SER A 96 -6.87 13.72 4.63
CA SER A 96 -7.70 14.90 4.91
C SER A 96 -6.93 16.16 4.54
N PHE A 97 -7.65 17.25 4.30
CA PHE A 97 -7.02 18.56 4.10
C PHE A 97 -6.16 18.93 5.32
N PHE A 98 -4.96 19.43 5.05
CA PHE A 98 -3.97 19.83 6.06
C PHE A 98 -3.67 18.74 7.11
N ARG A 99 -3.76 17.46 6.76
CA ARG A 99 -3.29 16.37 7.61
C ARG A 99 -1.82 16.56 7.93
N GLU A 100 -1.40 16.24 9.19
CA GLU A 100 -0.05 16.53 9.67
C GLU A 100 0.32 18.03 9.52
N PRO A 101 -0.44 18.95 10.15
CA PRO A 101 -0.46 20.37 9.83
C PRO A 101 0.90 21.07 9.97
N HIS A 102 1.83 20.47 10.70
CA HIS A 102 3.19 21.01 10.90
C HIS A 102 4.06 21.00 9.62
N HIS A 103 3.69 20.22 8.59
CA HIS A 103 4.43 20.18 7.33
C HIS A 103 4.25 21.47 6.51
N PHE A 104 3.07 22.07 6.54
CA PHE A 104 2.73 23.20 5.66
C PHE A 104 3.47 24.50 6.00
N PRO A 105 3.66 24.90 7.27
CA PRO A 105 4.53 26.01 7.61
C PRO A 105 5.97 25.82 7.14
N ILE A 106 6.51 24.60 7.26
CA ILE A 106 7.87 24.28 6.78
C ILE A 106 7.95 24.44 5.26
N LEU A 107 6.94 23.94 4.53
CA LEU A 107 6.84 24.12 3.07
C LEU A 107 6.77 25.61 2.71
N ALA A 108 5.89 26.39 3.37
CA ALA A 108 5.73 27.81 3.11
C ALA A 108 7.05 28.59 3.32
N ASP A 109 7.77 28.32 4.39
CA ASP A 109 9.07 28.94 4.67
C ASP A 109 10.14 28.56 3.65
N HIS A 110 10.13 27.31 3.17
CA HIS A 110 11.02 26.87 2.10
C HIS A 110 10.69 27.60 0.78
N LEU A 111 9.42 27.68 0.42
CA LEU A 111 8.95 28.37 -0.80
C LEU A 111 9.34 29.84 -0.81
N LYS A 112 9.19 30.54 0.32
CA LYS A 112 9.61 31.95 0.46
C LYS A 112 11.10 32.14 0.19
N LYS A 113 11.94 31.19 0.61
CA LYS A 113 13.41 31.25 0.36
C LYS A 113 13.79 31.06 -1.09
N ILE A 114 12.94 30.42 -1.90
CA ILE A 114 13.22 30.11 -3.31
C ILE A 114 12.29 30.84 -4.28
N GLN A 115 11.57 31.87 -3.84
CA GLN A 115 10.62 32.65 -4.66
C GLN A 115 11.20 33.24 -5.95
N GLY A 116 12.51 33.52 -5.98
CA GLY A 116 13.19 34.01 -7.18
C GLY A 116 13.41 33.02 -8.32
N LYS A 117 13.05 31.74 -8.12
CA LYS A 117 13.18 30.73 -9.16
C LYS A 117 12.06 30.81 -10.19
N SER A 118 12.41 30.65 -11.47
CA SER A 118 11.48 30.72 -12.60
C SER A 118 10.58 29.47 -12.72
N SER A 119 10.95 28.35 -12.07
CA SER A 119 10.17 27.11 -12.06
C SER A 119 10.48 26.31 -10.80
N ILE A 120 9.43 25.91 -10.11
CA ILE A 120 9.49 25.06 -8.92
C ILE A 120 8.57 23.85 -9.19
N LYS A 121 9.06 22.65 -8.91
CA LYS A 121 8.26 21.42 -8.99
C LYS A 121 8.12 20.80 -7.61
N ILE A 122 6.89 20.44 -7.23
CA ILE A 122 6.57 19.72 -6.01
C ILE A 122 5.99 18.37 -6.42
N TRP A 123 6.45 17.30 -5.80
CA TRP A 123 5.91 15.96 -6.00
C TRP A 123 5.24 15.47 -4.72
N CYS A 124 3.92 15.23 -4.80
CA CYS A 124 3.13 14.54 -3.80
C CYS A 124 3.03 13.05 -4.21
N SER A 125 3.79 12.18 -3.57
CA SER A 125 3.97 10.77 -3.99
C SER A 125 2.92 9.80 -3.45
N ALA A 126 2.02 10.27 -2.57
CA ALA A 126 0.94 9.49 -1.97
C ALA A 126 -0.31 10.39 -1.86
N ALA A 127 -0.85 10.75 -3.02
CA ALA A 127 -1.87 11.78 -3.14
C ALA A 127 -3.25 11.36 -2.63
N SER A 128 -3.51 10.05 -2.56
CA SER A 128 -4.81 9.51 -2.23
C SER A 128 -5.93 10.16 -3.07
N THR A 129 -7.00 10.64 -2.47
CA THR A 129 -8.13 11.34 -3.12
C THR A 129 -7.90 12.82 -3.37
N GLY A 130 -6.68 13.33 -3.12
CA GLY A 130 -6.26 14.67 -3.56
C GLY A 130 -6.17 15.74 -2.46
N GLU A 131 -6.53 15.48 -1.22
CA GLU A 131 -6.54 16.49 -0.15
C GLU A 131 -5.16 17.07 0.14
N GLU A 132 -4.10 16.22 0.09
CA GLU A 132 -2.73 16.72 0.31
C GLU A 132 -2.23 17.60 -0.84
N PRO A 133 -2.30 17.21 -2.13
CA PRO A 133 -1.87 18.09 -3.22
C PRO A 133 -2.66 19.40 -3.28
N TYR A 134 -3.96 19.42 -2.93
CA TYR A 134 -4.71 20.67 -2.82
C TYR A 134 -4.29 21.51 -1.60
N SER A 135 -3.97 20.90 -0.46
CA SER A 135 -3.41 21.60 0.70
C SER A 135 -2.04 22.22 0.38
N ILE A 136 -1.21 21.50 -0.38
CA ILE A 136 0.05 22.03 -0.91
C ILE A 136 -0.22 23.24 -1.83
N ALA A 137 -1.19 23.15 -2.74
CA ALA A 137 -1.54 24.24 -3.64
C ALA A 137 -2.01 25.51 -2.89
N MET A 138 -2.86 25.35 -1.88
CA MET A 138 -3.27 26.46 -1.01
C MET A 138 -2.07 27.09 -0.29
N THR A 139 -1.18 26.27 0.26
CA THR A 139 0.06 26.75 0.89
C THR A 139 0.96 27.52 -0.07
N VAL A 140 1.06 27.08 -1.32
CA VAL A 140 1.81 27.80 -2.39
C VAL A 140 1.20 29.17 -2.62
N VAL A 141 -0.12 29.26 -2.81
CA VAL A 141 -0.82 30.53 -3.04
C VAL A 141 -0.60 31.50 -1.87
N GLU A 142 -0.70 31.03 -0.64
CA GLU A 142 -0.44 31.84 0.56
C GLU A 142 1.02 32.30 0.64
N ALA A 143 1.98 31.42 0.36
CA ALA A 143 3.40 31.74 0.43
C ALA A 143 3.83 32.78 -0.63
N PHE A 144 3.25 32.73 -1.82
CA PHE A 144 3.54 33.65 -2.93
C PHE A 144 2.61 34.91 -2.96
N GLY A 145 1.49 34.85 -2.23
CA GLY A 145 0.49 35.94 -2.22
C GLY A 145 -0.29 36.08 -3.53
N ASN A 146 -0.22 35.12 -4.44
CA ASN A 146 -0.93 35.15 -5.72
C ASN A 146 -1.10 33.76 -6.33
N PHE A 147 -2.02 33.61 -7.29
CA PHE A 147 -2.31 32.37 -8.00
C PHE A 147 -1.35 32.03 -9.16
N ASN A 148 -0.48 32.98 -9.54
CA ASN A 148 0.45 32.84 -10.69
C ASN A 148 1.86 32.45 -10.23
N ALA A 149 1.98 31.75 -9.11
CA ALA A 149 3.26 31.22 -8.63
C ALA A 149 3.87 30.27 -9.68
N PRO A 150 5.19 30.32 -9.93
CA PRO A 150 5.85 29.45 -10.91
C PRO A 150 6.06 28.02 -10.33
N VAL A 151 5.00 27.45 -9.79
CA VAL A 151 4.99 26.17 -9.10
C VAL A 151 4.08 25.18 -9.83
N SER A 152 4.59 24.02 -10.16
CA SER A 152 3.79 22.89 -10.63
C SER A 152 3.78 21.77 -9.58
N ILE A 153 2.62 21.19 -9.35
CA ILE A 153 2.45 20.07 -8.42
C ILE A 153 2.13 18.83 -9.24
N VAL A 154 2.93 17.77 -9.06
CA VAL A 154 2.66 16.44 -9.60
C VAL A 154 2.19 15.57 -8.45
N ALA A 155 1.02 14.96 -8.62
CA ALA A 155 0.40 14.09 -7.63
C ALA A 155 0.32 12.66 -8.19
N THR A 156 0.77 11.67 -7.42
CA THR A 156 0.73 10.25 -7.79
C THR A 156 0.31 9.42 -6.58
N ASP A 157 -0.24 8.25 -6.85
CA ASP A 157 -0.51 7.25 -5.82
C ASP A 157 -0.30 5.85 -6.40
N LEU A 158 0.01 4.87 -5.54
CA LEU A 158 0.08 3.45 -5.90
C LEU A 158 -1.30 2.84 -6.06
N ASP A 159 -2.28 3.33 -5.30
CA ASP A 159 -3.67 2.90 -5.40
C ASP A 159 -4.37 3.66 -6.54
N THR A 160 -4.55 2.98 -7.66
CA THR A 160 -5.18 3.55 -8.85
C THR A 160 -6.65 3.91 -8.64
N SER A 161 -7.32 3.25 -7.68
CA SER A 161 -8.75 3.49 -7.42
C SER A 161 -9.01 4.87 -6.80
N VAL A 162 -8.06 5.42 -6.03
CA VAL A 162 -8.21 6.75 -5.40
C VAL A 162 -7.91 7.89 -6.37
N LEU A 163 -7.13 7.65 -7.41
CA LEU A 163 -6.83 8.64 -8.45
C LEU A 163 -8.01 8.89 -9.41
N ALA A 164 -9.00 8.00 -9.41
CA ALA A 164 -10.19 8.11 -10.25
C ALA A 164 -11.35 8.87 -9.57
N THR A 165 -11.15 9.32 -8.32
CA THR A 165 -12.15 10.05 -7.53
C THR A 165 -12.06 11.54 -7.74
#